data_0948cad37cef48f1829fc7a6601c9be1
#
_entry.id   0948cad37cef48f1829fc7a6601c9be1
#
_cell.length_a   1.000
_cell.length_b   1.000
_cell.length_c   1.000
_cell.angle_alpha   90.00
_cell.angle_beta   90.00
_cell.angle_gamma   90.00
#
_symmetry.space_group_name_H-M   'P 1'
#
loop_
_entity.id
_entity.type
_entity.pdbx_description
1 polymer ?
#
loop_
_entity_poly.entity_id
_entity_poly.type
_entity_poly.pdbx_seq_one_letter_code
_entity_poly.pdbx_strand_id
1 'polypeptide(L)'
;MSQESMEVVQEVIAAVNDRDLDRYLAHCTENIRLETPWAAVEGAYEGPEAIRRFFSDLRDTLPDFQLVIERLEPVGPDRILALLRASATGRASGITAGADALSATDRDMPTATLFCFAGGKVRRIRVFLDRQDAFEAVGLRE
;
A
#
# COMPACT_ATOMS: atom_id res chain seq x y z
N MET A 1 -0.54 -17.83 -8.23
CA MET A 1 -1.60 -17.15 -7.49
C MET A 1 -2.90 -17.27 -8.21
N SER A 2 -3.94 -17.40 -7.47
CA SER A 2 -5.27 -17.52 -8.03
C SER A 2 -5.81 -16.17 -8.42
N GLN A 3 -6.84 -16.20 -9.23
CA GLN A 3 -7.59 -15.01 -9.57
C GLN A 3 -8.19 -14.37 -8.32
N GLU A 4 -8.57 -15.20 -7.35
CA GLU A 4 -9.13 -14.70 -6.11
C GLU A 4 -8.15 -13.80 -5.36
N SER A 5 -6.87 -14.19 -5.35
CA SER A 5 -5.88 -13.36 -4.67
C SER A 5 -5.71 -12.01 -5.35
N MET A 6 -5.76 -12.01 -6.67
CA MET A 6 -5.68 -10.75 -7.40
C MET A 6 -6.89 -9.87 -7.13
N GLU A 7 -8.07 -10.47 -7.00
CA GLU A 7 -9.26 -9.71 -6.65
C GLU A 7 -9.17 -9.13 -5.25
N VAL A 8 -8.54 -9.87 -4.33
CA VAL A 8 -8.34 -9.35 -2.97
C VAL A 8 -7.46 -8.12 -3.01
N VAL A 9 -6.38 -8.14 -3.81
CA VAL A 9 -5.52 -6.97 -3.94
C VAL A 9 -6.33 -5.79 -4.48
N GLN A 10 -7.14 -6.02 -5.50
CA GLN A 10 -7.98 -4.96 -6.06
C GLN A 10 -8.94 -4.39 -5.03
N GLU A 11 -9.53 -5.25 -4.18
CA GLU A 11 -10.43 -4.81 -3.14
C GLU A 11 -9.72 -4.00 -2.07
N VAL A 12 -8.52 -4.43 -1.69
CA VAL A 12 -7.76 -3.69 -0.68
C VAL A 12 -7.38 -2.31 -1.20
N ILE A 13 -6.94 -2.23 -2.45
CA ILE A 13 -6.59 -0.93 -3.04
C ILE A 13 -7.83 -0.04 -3.12
N ALA A 14 -8.96 -0.60 -3.55
CA ALA A 14 -10.20 0.17 -3.62
C ALA A 14 -10.62 0.67 -2.24
N ALA A 15 -10.40 -0.15 -1.21
CA ALA A 15 -10.74 0.26 0.15
C ALA A 15 -9.90 1.45 0.59
N VAL A 16 -8.61 1.48 0.22
CA VAL A 16 -7.77 2.63 0.50
C VAL A 16 -8.33 3.87 -0.19
N ASN A 17 -8.66 3.74 -1.47
CA ASN A 17 -9.17 4.86 -2.24
C ASN A 17 -10.48 5.40 -1.67
N ASP A 18 -11.32 4.50 -1.17
CA ASP A 18 -12.62 4.86 -0.62
C ASP A 18 -12.57 5.19 0.86
N ARG A 19 -11.41 5.03 1.49
CA ARG A 19 -11.24 5.23 2.93
C ARG A 19 -12.17 4.31 3.72
N ASP A 20 -12.27 3.07 3.26
CA ASP A 20 -13.19 2.08 3.83
C ASP A 20 -12.40 1.08 4.67
N LEU A 21 -12.24 1.40 5.94
CA LEU A 21 -11.42 0.60 6.84
C LEU A 21 -11.96 -0.82 7.01
N ASP A 22 -13.28 -0.95 7.15
CA ASP A 22 -13.86 -2.26 7.38
C ASP A 22 -13.64 -3.19 6.19
N ARG A 23 -13.77 -2.64 4.99
CA ARG A 23 -13.55 -3.40 3.77
C ARG A 23 -12.08 -3.84 3.66
N TYR A 24 -11.17 -2.95 4.03
CA TYR A 24 -9.75 -3.25 4.04
C TYR A 24 -9.46 -4.42 5.00
N LEU A 25 -9.95 -4.30 6.23
CA LEU A 25 -9.67 -5.28 7.26
C LEU A 25 -10.35 -6.62 6.99
N ALA A 26 -11.45 -6.61 6.24
CA ALA A 26 -12.14 -7.85 5.90
C ALA A 26 -11.25 -8.80 5.09
N HIS A 27 -10.27 -8.25 4.40
CA HIS A 27 -9.36 -9.05 3.56
C HIS A 27 -8.01 -9.31 4.22
N CYS A 28 -7.86 -8.92 5.48
CA CYS A 28 -6.58 -9.02 6.17
C CYS A 28 -6.65 -10.00 7.33
N THR A 29 -5.50 -10.58 7.67
CA THR A 29 -5.42 -11.40 8.88
C THR A 29 -5.42 -10.49 10.10
N GLU A 30 -5.66 -11.09 11.28
CA GLU A 30 -5.69 -10.31 12.51
C GLU A 30 -4.35 -9.70 12.86
N ASN A 31 -3.27 -10.32 12.40
CA ASN A 31 -1.94 -9.81 12.67
C ASN A 31 -1.35 -9.12 11.44
N ILE A 32 -2.20 -8.51 10.62
CA ILE A 32 -1.77 -7.78 9.44
C ILE A 32 -0.65 -6.80 9.77
N ARG A 33 0.35 -6.76 8.90
CA ARG A 33 1.48 -5.86 9.06
C ARG A 33 1.62 -5.02 7.79
N LEU A 34 1.58 -3.72 7.95
CA LEU A 34 1.75 -2.78 6.84
C LEU A 34 3.06 -2.03 7.05
N GLU A 35 3.99 -2.20 6.14
CA GLU A 35 5.29 -1.56 6.19
C GLU A 35 5.33 -0.45 5.15
N THR A 36 5.55 0.76 5.60
CA THR A 36 5.63 1.92 4.72
C THR A 36 6.92 2.68 5.00
N PRO A 37 7.43 3.40 3.99
CA PRO A 37 8.65 4.20 4.21
C PRO A 37 8.46 5.32 5.23
N TRP A 38 7.21 5.72 5.45
CA TRP A 38 6.92 6.83 6.36
C TRP A 38 6.39 6.38 7.71
N ALA A 39 6.31 5.09 7.98
CA ALA A 39 5.97 4.60 9.30
C ALA A 39 7.24 4.75 10.16
N ALA A 40 7.50 5.97 10.57
CA ALA A 40 8.83 6.36 10.97
C ALA A 40 9.35 5.67 12.23
N VAL A 41 8.50 5.56 13.23
CA VAL A 41 8.99 5.11 14.53
C VAL A 41 9.16 3.60 14.58
N GLU A 42 8.12 2.89 14.22
CA GLU A 42 8.17 1.43 14.29
C GLU A 42 8.46 0.77 12.96
N GLY A 43 8.45 1.53 11.87
CA GLY A 43 8.66 0.97 10.56
C GLY A 43 7.46 0.22 10.02
N ALA A 44 6.41 0.08 10.79
CA ALA A 44 5.26 -0.69 10.36
C ALA A 44 4.05 -0.39 11.23
N TYR A 45 2.89 -0.69 10.66
CA TYR A 45 1.62 -0.69 11.38
C TYR A 45 1.23 -2.15 11.57
N GLU A 46 0.99 -2.57 12.80
CA GLU A 46 0.63 -3.96 13.08
C GLU A 46 -0.73 -4.06 13.75
N GLY A 47 -1.58 -4.91 13.17
CA GLY A 47 -2.89 -5.20 13.73
C GLY A 47 -3.94 -4.17 13.33
N PRO A 48 -5.22 -4.48 13.61
CA PRO A 48 -6.32 -3.62 13.15
C PRO A 48 -6.27 -2.20 13.69
N GLU A 49 -5.84 -2.02 14.94
CA GLU A 49 -5.80 -0.67 15.51
C GLU A 49 -4.73 0.18 14.82
N ALA A 50 -3.61 -0.43 14.46
CA ALA A 50 -2.56 0.31 13.75
C ALA A 50 -3.03 0.66 12.35
N ILE A 51 -3.77 -0.23 11.69
CA ILE A 51 -4.32 0.08 10.36
C ILE A 51 -5.32 1.22 10.47
N ARG A 52 -6.10 1.27 11.55
CA ARG A 52 -7.01 2.39 11.76
C ARG A 52 -6.23 3.70 11.84
N ARG A 53 -5.08 3.70 12.54
CA ARG A 53 -4.24 4.89 12.60
C ARG A 53 -3.69 5.26 11.22
N PHE A 54 -3.32 4.26 10.43
CA PHE A 54 -2.85 4.51 9.07
C PHE A 54 -3.92 5.23 8.24
N PHE A 55 -5.16 4.78 8.32
CA PHE A 55 -6.25 5.43 7.58
C PHE A 55 -6.48 6.86 8.09
N SER A 56 -6.39 7.04 9.40
CA SER A 56 -6.56 8.36 9.98
C SER A 56 -5.44 9.30 9.54
N ASP A 57 -4.21 8.82 9.59
CA ASP A 57 -3.06 9.61 9.15
C ASP A 57 -3.17 9.99 7.69
N LEU A 58 -3.59 9.04 6.87
CA LEU A 58 -3.73 9.29 5.44
C LEU A 58 -4.79 10.36 5.18
N ARG A 59 -5.93 10.26 5.88
CA ARG A 59 -6.99 11.24 5.71
C ARG A 59 -6.52 12.63 6.12
N ASP A 60 -5.73 12.71 7.20
CA ASP A 60 -5.30 13.99 7.73
C ASP A 60 -4.18 14.63 6.91
N THR A 61 -3.30 13.80 6.35
CA THR A 61 -2.12 14.33 5.67
C THR A 61 -2.27 14.40 4.16
N LEU A 62 -2.94 13.42 3.56
CA LEU A 62 -3.11 13.36 2.12
C LEU A 62 -4.54 12.99 1.77
N PRO A 63 -5.50 13.90 2.03
CA PRO A 63 -6.91 13.58 1.84
C PRO A 63 -7.27 13.19 0.41
N ASP A 64 -6.51 13.66 -0.57
CA ASP A 64 -6.79 13.37 -1.98
C ASP A 64 -5.99 12.19 -2.52
N PHE A 65 -5.32 11.46 -1.63
CA PHE A 65 -4.50 10.34 -2.06
C PHE A 65 -5.33 9.29 -2.77
N GLN A 66 -4.84 8.87 -3.94
CA GLN A 66 -5.49 7.83 -4.74
C GLN A 66 -4.44 6.90 -5.31
N LEU A 67 -4.82 5.64 -5.47
CA LEU A 67 -3.96 4.63 -6.07
C LEU A 67 -4.64 4.07 -7.30
N VAL A 68 -3.87 3.90 -8.37
CA VAL A 68 -4.35 3.27 -9.59
C VAL A 68 -3.47 2.07 -9.86
N ILE A 69 -4.09 0.92 -10.11
CA ILE A 69 -3.35 -0.30 -10.39
C ILE A 69 -2.96 -0.30 -11.86
N GLU A 70 -1.67 -0.41 -12.13
CA GLU A 70 -1.19 -0.55 -13.49
C GLU A 70 -0.97 -2.00 -13.85
N ARG A 71 -0.51 -2.82 -12.90
CA ARG A 71 -0.18 -4.19 -13.16
C ARG A 71 -0.11 -4.99 -11.88
N LEU A 72 -0.52 -6.25 -11.94
CA LEU A 72 -0.39 -7.18 -10.83
C LEU A 72 0.48 -8.34 -11.29
N GLU A 73 1.54 -8.62 -10.52
CA GLU A 73 2.49 -9.67 -10.85
C GLU A 73 2.52 -10.71 -9.75
N PRO A 74 2.13 -11.95 -10.04
CA PRO A 74 2.30 -13.00 -9.04
C PRO A 74 3.78 -13.23 -8.78
N VAL A 75 4.14 -13.41 -7.52
CA VAL A 75 5.51 -13.67 -7.11
C VAL A 75 5.50 -14.88 -6.21
N GLY A 76 5.80 -16.04 -6.78
CA GLY A 76 5.71 -17.29 -6.03
C GLY A 76 4.27 -17.65 -5.72
N PRO A 77 4.05 -18.57 -4.78
CA PRO A 77 2.72 -19.12 -4.54
C PRO A 77 1.83 -18.25 -3.65
N ASP A 78 2.40 -17.28 -2.92
CA ASP A 78 1.63 -16.56 -1.90
C ASP A 78 1.90 -15.07 -1.86
N ARG A 79 2.43 -14.49 -2.95
CA ARG A 79 2.69 -13.06 -2.99
C ARG A 79 2.24 -12.47 -4.32
N ILE A 80 1.86 -11.21 -4.29
CA ILE A 80 1.53 -10.45 -5.49
C ILE A 80 2.21 -9.09 -5.37
N LEU A 81 2.92 -8.70 -6.41
CA LEU A 81 3.51 -7.37 -6.50
C LEU A 81 2.58 -6.52 -7.35
N ALA A 82 2.09 -5.43 -6.76
CA ALA A 82 1.21 -4.51 -7.46
C ALA A 82 2.01 -3.29 -7.89
N LEU A 83 2.02 -3.02 -9.17
CA LEU A 83 2.63 -1.80 -9.69
C LEU A 83 1.53 -0.77 -9.76
N LEU A 84 1.71 0.31 -9.01
CA LEU A 84 0.67 1.30 -8.80
C LEU A 84 1.15 2.68 -9.21
N ARG A 85 0.20 3.57 -9.45
CA ARG A 85 0.48 4.99 -9.51
C ARG A 85 -0.24 5.64 -8.36
N ALA A 86 0.51 6.38 -7.57
CA ALA A 86 -0.03 7.13 -6.44
C ALA A 86 -0.15 8.58 -6.84
N SER A 87 -1.24 9.20 -6.47
CA SER A 87 -1.43 10.61 -6.75
C SER A 87 -1.98 11.33 -5.53
N ALA A 88 -1.65 12.59 -5.40
CA ALA A 88 -2.14 13.44 -4.35
C ALA A 88 -2.03 14.87 -4.84
N THR A 89 -2.84 15.76 -4.27
CA THR A 89 -2.84 17.13 -4.75
C THR A 89 -1.72 17.98 -4.14
N GLY A 90 -1.00 17.43 -3.19
CA GLY A 90 0.09 18.17 -2.59
C GLY A 90 -0.35 19.23 -1.59
N ARG A 91 -1.53 19.10 -1.08
CA ARG A 91 -2.09 20.10 -0.19
C ARG A 91 -1.65 19.97 1.25
N ALA A 92 -0.97 18.90 1.55
CA ALA A 92 -0.61 18.62 2.92
C ALA A 92 0.67 19.32 3.28
N SER A 93 0.62 20.61 3.42
CA SER A 93 1.80 21.40 3.76
C SER A 93 2.30 21.03 5.15
N GLY A 94 3.58 21.19 5.36
CA GLY A 94 4.19 20.84 6.63
C GLY A 94 4.45 19.38 6.80
N ILE A 95 4.36 18.64 5.74
CA ILE A 95 4.51 17.20 5.75
C ILE A 95 5.98 16.81 5.73
N THR A 96 6.26 15.65 6.31
CA THR A 96 7.61 15.13 6.38
C THR A 96 8.15 14.79 5.01
N ALA A 97 9.44 14.47 4.98
CA ALA A 97 10.14 14.17 3.74
C ALA A 97 9.47 13.06 2.92
N GLY A 98 8.93 12.05 3.60
CA GLY A 98 8.28 10.96 2.88
C GLY A 98 7.06 11.42 2.12
N ALA A 99 6.29 12.30 2.71
CA ALA A 99 5.11 12.84 2.08
C ALA A 99 5.47 13.95 1.09
N ASP A 100 6.59 14.63 1.31
CA ASP A 100 7.04 15.67 0.39
C ASP A 100 7.24 15.13 -1.02
N ALA A 101 7.69 13.89 -1.12
CA ALA A 101 7.92 13.30 -2.43
C ALA A 101 6.63 13.25 -3.24
N LEU A 102 5.51 13.00 -2.58
CA LEU A 102 4.22 12.97 -3.24
C LEU A 102 3.69 14.37 -3.47
N SER A 103 3.77 15.21 -2.45
CA SER A 103 3.18 16.54 -2.54
C SER A 103 3.92 17.41 -3.55
N ALA A 104 5.21 17.19 -3.71
CA ALA A 104 6.00 18.00 -4.61
C ALA A 104 5.57 17.84 -6.07
N THR A 105 5.04 16.67 -6.42
CA THR A 105 4.67 16.42 -7.79
C THR A 105 3.27 16.86 -8.11
N ASP A 106 2.37 16.73 -7.16
CA ASP A 106 0.97 17.02 -7.40
C ASP A 106 0.47 16.26 -8.62
N ARG A 107 0.98 15.05 -8.81
CA ARG A 107 0.61 14.22 -9.94
C ARG A 107 1.02 12.79 -9.66
N ASP A 108 0.76 11.94 -10.64
CA ASP A 108 0.99 10.51 -10.49
C ASP A 108 2.45 10.18 -10.27
N MET A 109 2.70 9.27 -9.35
CA MET A 109 4.03 8.82 -9.02
C MET A 109 4.03 7.29 -9.06
N PRO A 110 4.96 6.68 -9.82
CA PRO A 110 5.00 5.21 -9.88
C PRO A 110 5.53 4.63 -8.58
N THR A 111 4.79 3.68 -8.04
CA THR A 111 5.17 2.98 -6.82
C THR A 111 4.92 1.50 -6.98
N ALA A 112 5.24 0.72 -5.96
CA ALA A 112 4.95 -0.70 -5.94
C ALA A 112 4.60 -1.12 -4.53
N THR A 113 3.72 -2.11 -4.43
CA THR A 113 3.30 -2.63 -3.14
C THR A 113 3.28 -4.15 -3.22
N LEU A 114 3.94 -4.79 -2.26
CA LEU A 114 4.00 -6.24 -2.21
C LEU A 114 2.98 -6.74 -1.20
N PHE A 115 2.11 -7.64 -1.66
CA PHE A 115 1.08 -8.25 -0.82
C PHE A 115 1.45 -9.69 -0.56
N CYS A 116 1.52 -10.07 0.71
CA CYS A 116 1.81 -11.45 1.12
C CYS A 116 0.56 -12.05 1.74
N PHE A 117 0.24 -13.28 1.35
CA PHE A 117 -1.01 -13.91 1.73
C PHE A 117 -0.82 -15.07 2.69
N ALA A 118 -1.83 -15.33 3.51
CA ALA A 118 -1.92 -16.52 4.34
C ALA A 118 -3.39 -16.90 4.43
N GLY A 119 -3.70 -18.13 3.98
CA GLY A 119 -5.08 -18.61 4.04
C GLY A 119 -6.07 -17.77 3.26
N GLY A 120 -5.62 -17.20 2.14
CA GLY A 120 -6.50 -16.39 1.30
C GLY A 120 -6.66 -14.95 1.76
N LYS A 121 -6.01 -14.58 2.85
CA LYS A 121 -6.06 -13.21 3.35
C LYS A 121 -4.67 -12.59 3.36
N VAL A 122 -4.64 -11.26 3.32
CA VAL A 122 -3.38 -10.52 3.33
C VAL A 122 -2.83 -10.48 4.73
N ARG A 123 -1.60 -10.95 4.91
CA ARG A 123 -0.95 -10.91 6.22
C ARG A 123 0.14 -9.85 6.30
N ARG A 124 0.63 -9.38 5.18
CA ARG A 124 1.72 -8.40 5.17
C ARG A 124 1.65 -7.60 3.89
N ILE A 125 1.85 -6.31 4.03
CA ILE A 125 1.87 -5.38 2.89
C ILE A 125 3.12 -4.53 3.04
N ARG A 126 3.92 -4.46 1.99
CA ARG A 126 5.13 -3.63 1.97
C ARG A 126 5.01 -2.60 0.86
N VAL A 127 5.10 -1.35 1.21
CA VAL A 127 4.99 -0.25 0.26
C VAL A 127 6.39 0.22 -0.13
N PHE A 128 6.64 0.32 -1.42
CA PHE A 128 7.89 0.83 -1.97
C PHE A 128 7.60 2.08 -2.78
N LEU A 129 8.29 3.16 -2.47
CA LEU A 129 8.16 4.37 -3.26
C LEU A 129 8.98 4.30 -4.54
N ASP A 130 9.97 3.41 -4.57
CA ASP A 130 10.81 3.20 -5.75
C ASP A 130 10.60 1.77 -6.23
N ARG A 131 10.12 1.64 -7.48
CA ARG A 131 9.83 0.32 -8.04
C ARG A 131 11.09 -0.56 -8.12
N GLN A 132 12.24 0.04 -8.31
CA GLN A 132 13.49 -0.71 -8.36
C GLN A 132 13.73 -1.46 -7.05
N ASP A 133 13.47 -0.78 -5.93
CA ASP A 133 13.61 -1.42 -4.63
C ASP A 133 12.67 -2.62 -4.49
N ALA A 134 11.46 -2.49 -5.02
CA ALA A 134 10.50 -3.57 -4.96
C ALA A 134 10.96 -4.77 -5.79
N PHE A 135 11.46 -4.52 -7.00
CA PHE A 135 11.94 -5.59 -7.87
C PHE A 135 13.09 -6.32 -7.21
N GLU A 136 13.99 -5.59 -6.58
CA GLU A 136 15.11 -6.21 -5.89
C GLU A 136 14.65 -7.05 -4.71
N ALA A 137 13.66 -6.56 -3.99
CA ALA A 137 13.16 -7.25 -2.81
C ALA A 137 12.54 -8.61 -3.14
N VAL A 138 11.95 -8.74 -4.32
CA VAL A 138 11.30 -9.98 -4.72
C VAL A 138 12.11 -10.78 -5.73
N GLY A 139 13.32 -10.31 -6.08
CA GLY A 139 14.19 -11.03 -6.99
C GLY A 139 13.80 -10.92 -8.45
N LEU A 140 12.99 -9.94 -8.80
CA LEU A 140 12.61 -9.70 -10.19
C LEU A 140 13.54 -8.68 -10.81
N ARG A 141 13.66 -8.75 -12.12
CA ARG A 141 14.40 -7.76 -12.87
C ARG A 141 13.48 -7.05 -13.83
N GLU A 142 13.79 -5.83 -14.03
CA GLU A 142 13.05 -5.02 -14.97
C GLU A 142 13.01 -5.65 -16.34
#